data_f10554aec524aee3a3ae4a668781bf41
#
_entry.id   f10554aec524aee3a3ae4a668781bf41
#
_cell.length_a   1.000
_cell.length_b   1.000
_cell.length_c   1.000
_cell.angle_alpha   90.00
_cell.angle_beta   90.00
_cell.angle_gamma   90.00
#
_symmetry.space_group_name_H-M   'P 1'
#
loop_
_entity.id
_entity.type
_entity.pdbx_description
1 polymer ?
#
loop_
_entity_poly.entity_id
_entity_poly.type
_entity_poly.pdbx_seq_one_letter_code
_entity_poly.pdbx_strand_id
1 'polypeptide(L)'
;MTATLVKSKLKTFFGGIHPKEDGKALTSSKKEVSTLLPKIAYLFMSQHIGAPAKPNVKKGDIVKKGQLIGEAQGFVSANIHASVSGKVVDVLPWLHPVTGIKSPAVIIENAGEDTWIEGANESSDTDQISPDEIKQRIQSAGIVGLGGATFPTHVKLTPPKDKVI
;
A
#
# COMPACT_ATOMS: atom_id res chain seq x y z
N MET A 1 35.40 6.99 -10.29
CA MET A 1 35.28 5.51 -10.17
C MET A 1 34.04 5.08 -10.95
N THR A 2 34.24 4.48 -12.11
CA THR A 2 33.17 4.05 -13.01
C THR A 2 32.66 2.69 -12.53
N ALA A 3 31.43 2.64 -12.05
CA ALA A 3 30.78 1.38 -11.66
C ALA A 3 30.51 0.56 -12.93
N THR A 4 31.25 -0.52 -13.10
CA THR A 4 30.99 -1.51 -14.15
C THR A 4 29.73 -2.28 -13.79
N LEU A 5 28.64 -1.98 -14.47
CA LEU A 5 27.41 -2.78 -14.40
C LEU A 5 27.72 -4.18 -14.92
N VAL A 6 27.82 -5.14 -14.01
CA VAL A 6 27.86 -6.57 -14.36
C VAL A 6 26.49 -6.92 -14.96
N LYS A 7 26.44 -7.04 -16.29
CA LYS A 7 25.31 -7.65 -16.98
C LYS A 7 25.20 -9.10 -16.54
N SER A 8 24.39 -9.40 -15.54
CA SER A 8 24.01 -10.77 -15.24
C SER A 8 23.27 -11.33 -16.45
N LYS A 9 23.82 -12.36 -17.09
CA LYS A 9 23.08 -13.13 -18.12
C LYS A 9 21.84 -13.70 -17.42
N LEU A 10 20.67 -13.15 -17.75
CA LEU A 10 19.40 -13.74 -17.33
C LEU A 10 19.41 -15.21 -17.73
N LYS A 11 19.27 -16.10 -16.74
CA LYS A 11 19.14 -17.53 -17.00
C LYS A 11 17.78 -17.75 -17.65
N THR A 12 17.78 -18.29 -18.87
CA THR A 12 16.54 -18.66 -19.58
C THR A 12 16.27 -20.14 -19.40
N PHE A 13 15.03 -20.54 -19.50
CA PHE A 13 14.64 -21.94 -19.54
C PHE A 13 14.17 -22.31 -20.94
N PHE A 14 14.33 -23.57 -21.32
CA PHE A 14 13.95 -24.06 -22.64
C PHE A 14 12.44 -23.89 -22.88
N GLY A 15 12.06 -23.25 -24.01
CA GLY A 15 10.66 -22.92 -24.31
C GLY A 15 10.10 -21.69 -23.62
N GLY A 16 10.92 -20.94 -22.86
CA GLY A 16 10.49 -19.68 -22.22
C GLY A 16 10.37 -18.52 -23.20
N ILE A 17 9.40 -17.67 -22.98
CA ILE A 17 9.21 -16.41 -23.73
C ILE A 17 9.70 -15.26 -22.86
N HIS A 18 10.59 -14.44 -23.41
CA HIS A 18 10.98 -13.15 -22.83
C HIS A 18 10.13 -12.04 -23.44
N PRO A 19 9.19 -11.43 -22.69
CA PRO A 19 8.51 -10.23 -23.16
C PRO A 19 9.53 -9.13 -23.41
N LYS A 20 9.35 -8.35 -24.48
CA LYS A 20 10.16 -7.16 -24.68
C LYS A 20 9.91 -6.18 -23.53
N GLU A 21 10.97 -5.61 -22.95
CA GLU A 21 10.88 -4.68 -21.82
C GLU A 21 10.55 -3.23 -22.27
N ASP A 22 9.64 -3.07 -23.22
CA ASP A 22 9.42 -1.79 -23.89
C ASP A 22 8.76 -0.71 -22.99
N GLY A 23 8.07 -1.12 -21.90
CA GLY A 23 7.36 -0.18 -21.02
C GLY A 23 8.25 0.58 -20.04
N LYS A 24 9.32 -0.04 -19.54
CA LYS A 24 10.18 0.56 -18.52
C LYS A 24 11.20 1.56 -19.08
N ALA A 25 11.68 1.34 -20.29
CA ALA A 25 12.69 2.18 -20.93
C ALA A 25 12.25 3.64 -21.07
N LEU A 26 10.95 3.90 -21.26
CA LEU A 26 10.39 5.25 -21.43
C LEU A 26 10.48 6.10 -20.15
N THR A 27 10.50 5.48 -18.99
CA THR A 27 10.46 6.15 -17.67
C THR A 27 11.69 5.92 -16.81
N SER A 28 12.50 4.90 -17.11
CA SER A 28 13.65 4.50 -16.27
C SER A 28 14.74 5.57 -16.14
N SER A 29 14.86 6.46 -17.12
CA SER A 29 15.80 7.59 -17.10
C SER A 29 15.24 8.85 -16.44
N LYS A 30 13.94 8.89 -16.13
CA LYS A 30 13.30 10.07 -15.54
C LYS A 30 13.53 10.06 -14.02
N LYS A 31 14.10 11.15 -13.51
CA LYS A 31 14.40 11.32 -12.08
C LYS A 31 13.24 11.90 -11.28
N GLU A 32 12.28 12.50 -11.97
CA GLU A 32 11.17 13.20 -11.33
C GLU A 32 9.86 12.46 -11.58
N VAL A 33 9.09 12.29 -10.50
CA VAL A 33 7.72 11.79 -10.54
C VAL A 33 6.81 12.97 -10.19
N SER A 34 5.90 13.31 -11.10
CA SER A 34 4.90 14.34 -10.81
C SER A 34 3.95 13.84 -9.73
N THR A 35 3.78 14.62 -8.67
CA THR A 35 2.81 14.33 -7.62
C THR A 35 1.48 15.00 -7.97
N LEU A 36 0.43 14.20 -8.07
CA LEU A 36 -0.94 14.69 -8.25
C LEU A 36 -1.59 14.79 -6.87
N LEU A 37 -2.00 16.00 -6.47
CA LEU A 37 -2.79 16.22 -5.27
C LEU A 37 -4.27 16.37 -5.67
N PRO A 38 -5.11 15.35 -5.44
CA PRO A 38 -6.52 15.42 -5.77
C PRO A 38 -7.26 16.35 -4.79
N LYS A 39 -8.30 17.05 -5.25
CA LYS A 39 -9.20 17.83 -4.37
C LYS A 39 -10.01 16.90 -3.46
N ILE A 40 -10.40 15.73 -3.97
CA ILE A 40 -11.17 14.73 -3.22
C ILE A 40 -10.49 13.38 -3.43
N ALA A 41 -10.24 12.67 -2.35
CA ALA A 41 -9.70 11.31 -2.34
C ALA A 41 -10.79 10.32 -1.92
N TYR A 42 -10.95 9.24 -2.70
CA TYR A 42 -11.84 8.12 -2.42
C TYR A 42 -11.01 6.93 -1.97
N LEU A 43 -11.04 6.61 -0.69
CA LEU A 43 -10.24 5.57 -0.06
C LEU A 43 -11.11 4.36 0.21
N PHE A 44 -11.03 3.38 -0.67
CA PHE A 44 -11.81 2.15 -0.54
C PHE A 44 -11.29 1.27 0.60
N MET A 45 -12.21 0.62 1.31
CA MET A 45 -11.86 -0.30 2.40
C MET A 45 -11.42 -1.69 1.89
N SER A 46 -11.61 -1.97 0.61
CA SER A 46 -11.18 -3.20 -0.08
C SER A 46 -10.07 -2.92 -1.09
N GLN A 47 -8.88 -2.52 -0.61
CA GLN A 47 -7.68 -2.33 -1.44
C GLN A 47 -6.78 -3.57 -1.48
N HIS A 48 -7.24 -4.69 -0.95
CA HIS A 48 -6.50 -5.95 -0.83
C HIS A 48 -7.45 -7.14 -0.89
N ILE A 49 -6.93 -8.32 -1.11
CA ILE A 49 -7.71 -9.58 -1.04
C ILE A 49 -8.07 -9.89 0.42
N GLY A 50 -9.17 -10.62 0.62
CA GLY A 50 -9.67 -11.02 1.93
C GLY A 50 -10.77 -10.09 2.44
N ALA A 51 -10.92 -9.99 3.76
CA ALA A 51 -11.97 -9.19 4.36
C ALA A 51 -11.67 -7.68 4.19
N PRO A 52 -12.63 -6.87 3.70
CA PRO A 52 -12.47 -5.41 3.66
C PRO A 52 -12.18 -4.84 5.04
N ALA A 53 -11.38 -3.78 5.11
CA ALA A 53 -11.18 -3.04 6.34
C ALA A 53 -12.49 -2.38 6.81
N LYS A 54 -12.62 -2.17 8.11
CA LYS A 54 -13.75 -1.46 8.71
C LYS A 54 -13.38 0.01 8.91
N PRO A 55 -14.15 0.98 8.37
CA PRO A 55 -13.91 2.39 8.65
C PRO A 55 -13.92 2.67 10.15
N ASN A 56 -12.92 3.41 10.64
CA ASN A 56 -12.84 3.86 12.03
C ASN A 56 -12.97 5.40 12.15
N VAL A 57 -13.33 6.05 11.05
CA VAL A 57 -13.63 7.47 10.96
C VAL A 57 -15.06 7.69 10.48
N LYS A 58 -15.60 8.89 10.73
CA LYS A 58 -16.95 9.30 10.35
C LYS A 58 -16.94 10.65 9.66
N LYS A 59 -18.04 10.98 9.01
CA LYS A 59 -18.26 12.28 8.39
C LYS A 59 -18.00 13.42 9.38
N GLY A 60 -17.19 14.38 8.95
CA GLY A 60 -16.81 15.55 9.73
C GLY A 60 -15.45 15.43 10.42
N ASP A 61 -14.90 14.24 10.56
CA ASP A 61 -13.58 14.05 11.18
C ASP A 61 -12.49 14.72 10.34
N ILE A 62 -11.48 15.27 11.02
CA ILE A 62 -10.28 15.80 10.40
C ILE A 62 -9.20 14.72 10.51
N VAL A 63 -8.57 14.39 9.40
CA VAL A 63 -7.53 13.38 9.32
C VAL A 63 -6.23 13.96 8.76
N LYS A 64 -5.11 13.40 9.21
CA LYS A 64 -3.77 13.68 8.68
C LYS A 64 -3.34 12.55 7.74
N LYS A 65 -2.47 12.85 6.79
CA LYS A 65 -1.85 11.86 5.92
C LYS A 65 -1.12 10.78 6.75
N GLY A 66 -1.30 9.52 6.40
CA GLY A 66 -0.79 8.38 7.17
C GLY A 66 -1.68 7.95 8.35
N GLN A 67 -2.72 8.69 8.70
CA GLN A 67 -3.62 8.32 9.78
C GLN A 67 -4.43 7.06 9.41
N LEU A 68 -4.57 6.13 10.35
CA LEU A 68 -5.42 4.95 10.21
C LEU A 68 -6.89 5.39 10.07
N ILE A 69 -7.53 5.02 8.97
CA ILE A 69 -8.92 5.33 8.65
C ILE A 69 -9.78 4.09 8.41
N GLY A 70 -9.15 2.93 8.27
CA GLY A 70 -9.81 1.64 8.13
C GLY A 70 -9.00 0.56 8.82
N GLU A 71 -9.63 -0.18 9.72
CA GLU A 71 -9.02 -1.23 10.53
C GLU A 71 -9.22 -2.59 9.88
N ALA A 72 -8.14 -3.37 9.77
CA ALA A 72 -8.16 -4.71 9.24
C ALA A 72 -9.15 -5.62 9.96
N GLN A 73 -9.86 -6.46 9.22
CA GLN A 73 -10.87 -7.39 9.75
C GLN A 73 -10.42 -8.84 9.52
N GLY A 74 -9.88 -9.46 10.57
CA GLY A 74 -9.40 -10.82 10.53
C GLY A 74 -7.97 -10.97 10.00
N PHE A 75 -7.54 -12.23 9.77
CA PHE A 75 -6.14 -12.55 9.45
C PHE A 75 -5.73 -12.11 8.05
N VAL A 76 -6.57 -12.36 7.03
CA VAL A 76 -6.34 -11.91 5.65
C VAL A 76 -7.08 -10.59 5.45
N SER A 77 -6.47 -9.53 5.91
CA SER A 77 -6.95 -8.15 5.80
C SER A 77 -5.78 -7.20 6.04
N ALA A 78 -5.91 -5.92 5.69
CA ALA A 78 -4.89 -4.92 5.93
C ALA A 78 -5.52 -3.59 6.36
N ASN A 79 -4.78 -2.82 7.14
CA ASN A 79 -5.14 -1.47 7.53
C ASN A 79 -5.14 -0.52 6.33
N ILE A 80 -6.03 0.45 6.34
CA ILE A 80 -6.11 1.52 5.34
C ILE A 80 -5.81 2.85 6.00
N HIS A 81 -4.90 3.61 5.39
CA HIS A 81 -4.44 4.90 5.90
C HIS A 81 -4.86 6.03 4.95
N ALA A 82 -5.04 7.22 5.51
CA ALA A 82 -5.33 8.42 4.74
C ALA A 82 -4.16 8.77 3.82
N SER A 83 -4.42 8.92 2.52
CA SER A 83 -3.42 9.33 1.52
C SER A 83 -3.25 10.83 1.43
N VAL A 84 -4.17 11.59 1.99
CA VAL A 84 -4.18 13.07 2.05
C VAL A 84 -4.60 13.53 3.43
N SER A 85 -4.22 14.76 3.80
CA SER A 85 -4.77 15.44 4.99
C SER A 85 -6.03 16.20 4.61
N GLY A 86 -7.04 16.19 5.47
CA GLY A 86 -8.27 16.90 5.17
C GLY A 86 -9.45 16.47 6.02
N LYS A 87 -10.64 16.81 5.53
CA LYS A 87 -11.91 16.52 6.20
C LYS A 87 -12.61 15.33 5.56
N VAL A 88 -13.05 14.39 6.37
CA VAL A 88 -13.90 13.29 5.92
C VAL A 88 -15.29 13.89 5.56
N VAL A 89 -15.58 13.91 4.27
CA VAL A 89 -16.87 14.47 3.78
C VAL A 89 -17.98 13.44 3.81
N ASP A 90 -17.62 12.15 3.63
CA ASP A 90 -18.58 11.06 3.82
C ASP A 90 -17.89 9.69 4.01
N VAL A 91 -18.66 8.71 4.51
CA VAL A 91 -18.28 7.31 4.61
C VAL A 91 -19.47 6.48 4.11
N LEU A 92 -19.39 6.02 2.88
CA LEU A 92 -20.49 5.33 2.22
C LEU A 92 -20.02 4.35 1.13
N PRO A 93 -20.88 3.42 0.68
CA PRO A 93 -20.56 2.57 -0.45
C PRO A 93 -20.43 3.37 -1.75
N TRP A 94 -19.26 3.30 -2.40
CA TRP A 94 -18.99 3.96 -3.68
C TRP A 94 -18.61 2.94 -4.75
N LEU A 95 -18.79 3.29 -6.03
CA LEU A 95 -18.45 2.42 -7.15
C LEU A 95 -16.93 2.22 -7.22
N HIS A 96 -16.46 1.01 -6.97
CA HIS A 96 -15.05 0.69 -6.99
C HIS A 96 -14.54 0.64 -8.43
N PRO A 97 -13.47 1.41 -8.79
CA PRO A 97 -13.07 1.59 -10.18
C PRO A 97 -12.52 0.32 -10.84
N VAL A 98 -12.04 -0.64 -10.06
CA VAL A 98 -11.47 -1.90 -10.58
C VAL A 98 -12.52 -3.00 -10.65
N THR A 99 -13.35 -3.15 -9.61
CA THR A 99 -14.30 -4.28 -9.53
C THR A 99 -15.67 -3.95 -10.12
N GLY A 100 -16.00 -2.67 -10.31
CA GLY A 100 -17.33 -2.22 -10.75
C GLY A 100 -18.45 -2.44 -9.72
N ILE A 101 -18.12 -2.83 -8.48
CA ILE A 101 -19.09 -3.12 -7.42
C ILE A 101 -19.04 -1.99 -6.38
N LYS A 102 -20.17 -1.67 -5.76
CA LYS A 102 -20.20 -0.74 -4.63
C LYS A 102 -19.47 -1.33 -3.43
N SER A 103 -18.48 -0.62 -2.93
CA SER A 103 -17.63 -1.02 -1.80
C SER A 103 -17.51 0.15 -0.81
N PRO A 104 -17.43 -0.10 0.52
CA PRO A 104 -17.26 0.96 1.50
C PRO A 104 -16.04 1.82 1.17
N ALA A 105 -16.22 3.14 1.19
CA ALA A 105 -15.18 4.12 0.96
C ALA A 105 -15.27 5.26 1.96
N VAL A 106 -14.10 5.74 2.39
CA VAL A 106 -13.93 7.00 3.12
C VAL A 106 -13.58 8.05 2.09
N ILE A 107 -14.36 9.13 2.05
CA ILE A 107 -14.20 10.23 1.10
C ILE A 107 -13.61 11.42 1.86
N ILE A 108 -12.45 11.89 1.42
CA ILE A 108 -11.71 12.97 2.09
C ILE A 108 -11.59 14.16 1.13
N GLU A 109 -12.04 15.32 1.57
CA GLU A 109 -11.74 16.60 0.94
C GLU A 109 -10.34 17.04 1.39
N ASN A 110 -9.43 17.14 0.44
CA ASN A 110 -8.02 17.48 0.69
C ASN A 110 -7.91 18.95 1.15
N ALA A 111 -7.24 19.17 2.27
CA ALA A 111 -6.98 20.52 2.80
C ALA A 111 -5.94 21.30 1.97
N GLY A 112 -5.27 20.67 1.03
CA GLY A 112 -4.20 21.28 0.23
C GLY A 112 -2.84 21.29 0.94
N GLU A 113 -2.79 20.83 2.18
CA GLU A 113 -1.58 20.69 2.98
C GLU A 113 -1.22 19.21 3.18
N ASP A 114 0.05 18.87 3.01
CA ASP A 114 0.51 17.48 3.14
C ASP A 114 1.05 17.24 4.57
N THR A 115 0.16 17.34 5.56
CA THR A 115 0.50 17.18 6.98
C THR A 115 0.46 15.71 7.37
N TRP A 116 1.61 15.13 7.65
CA TRP A 116 1.72 13.76 8.14
C TRP A 116 1.38 13.63 9.63
N ILE A 117 0.96 12.42 10.01
CA ILE A 117 0.93 12.05 11.44
C ILE A 117 2.34 12.12 12.04
N GLU A 118 2.43 12.33 13.34
CA GLU A 118 3.67 12.26 14.07
C GLU A 118 4.29 10.86 13.98
N GLY A 119 5.61 10.78 13.88
CA GLY A 119 6.34 9.50 13.79
C GLY A 119 6.31 8.82 12.42
N ALA A 120 5.55 9.32 11.44
CA ALA A 120 5.42 8.65 10.12
C ALA A 120 6.75 8.53 9.34
N ASN A 121 7.71 9.42 9.61
CA ASN A 121 9.00 9.47 8.92
C ASN A 121 10.17 9.17 9.86
N GLU A 122 9.92 8.68 11.07
CA GLU A 122 10.98 8.31 11.99
C GLU A 122 11.65 7.01 11.52
N SER A 123 12.95 7.09 11.26
CA SER A 123 13.77 5.90 11.01
C SER A 123 14.02 5.19 12.33
N SER A 124 13.76 3.90 12.40
CA SER A 124 14.15 3.06 13.52
C SER A 124 15.32 2.17 13.11
N ASP A 125 16.23 1.91 14.07
CA ASP A 125 17.27 0.91 13.87
C ASP A 125 16.63 -0.47 13.73
N THR A 126 16.65 -1.01 12.51
CA THR A 126 16.03 -2.29 12.18
C THR A 126 16.81 -3.48 12.72
N ASP A 127 18.09 -3.30 13.07
CA ASP A 127 18.96 -4.40 13.53
C ASP A 127 18.61 -4.83 14.97
N GLN A 128 17.90 -3.99 15.71
CA GLN A 128 17.47 -4.24 17.09
C GLN A 128 16.04 -4.78 17.19
N ILE A 129 15.32 -4.96 16.07
CA ILE A 129 13.91 -5.32 16.08
C ILE A 129 13.74 -6.83 15.86
N SER A 130 12.89 -7.47 16.68
CA SER A 130 12.59 -8.89 16.50
C SER A 130 11.78 -9.17 15.23
N PRO A 131 11.88 -10.39 14.65
CA PRO A 131 11.08 -10.77 13.48
C PRO A 131 9.56 -10.61 13.68
N ASP A 132 9.07 -10.85 14.90
CA ASP A 132 7.64 -10.70 15.21
C ASP A 132 7.24 -9.23 15.26
N GLU A 133 8.09 -8.38 15.79
CA GLU A 133 7.86 -6.93 15.77
C GLU A 133 7.88 -6.37 14.35
N ILE A 134 8.79 -6.85 13.48
CA ILE A 134 8.79 -6.47 12.07
C ILE A 134 7.46 -6.84 11.41
N LYS A 135 6.95 -8.06 11.65
CA LYS A 135 5.64 -8.49 11.13
C LYS A 135 4.49 -7.60 11.64
N GLN A 136 4.51 -7.25 12.92
CA GLN A 136 3.51 -6.35 13.50
C GLN A 136 3.56 -4.95 12.88
N ARG A 137 4.75 -4.38 12.67
CA ARG A 137 4.92 -3.09 12.00
C ARG A 137 4.41 -3.13 10.57
N ILE A 138 4.71 -4.19 9.82
CA ILE A 138 4.19 -4.41 8.46
C ILE A 138 2.66 -4.49 8.45
N GLN A 139 2.07 -5.20 9.41
CA GLN A 139 0.62 -5.31 9.56
C GLN A 139 -0.01 -3.96 9.92
N SER A 140 0.54 -3.26 10.90
CA SER A 140 0.05 -1.95 11.36
C SER A 140 0.13 -0.90 10.24
N ALA A 141 1.19 -0.92 9.45
CA ALA A 141 1.38 -0.04 8.30
C ALA A 141 0.48 -0.38 7.10
N GLY A 142 -0.27 -1.49 7.15
CA GLY A 142 -1.17 -1.89 6.07
C GLY A 142 -0.46 -2.29 4.78
N ILE A 143 0.77 -2.81 4.88
CA ILE A 143 1.58 -3.14 3.71
C ILE A 143 1.02 -4.38 3.00
N VAL A 144 0.74 -4.22 1.71
CA VAL A 144 0.25 -5.27 0.82
C VAL A 144 1.14 -5.40 -0.40
N GLY A 145 1.09 -6.56 -1.06
CA GLY A 145 1.82 -6.76 -2.31
C GLY A 145 1.26 -5.88 -3.43
N LEU A 146 2.12 -5.34 -4.29
CA LEU A 146 1.73 -4.53 -5.44
C LEU A 146 1.43 -5.37 -6.70
N GLY A 147 1.34 -6.70 -6.56
CA GLY A 147 0.89 -7.60 -7.62
C GLY A 147 -0.63 -7.65 -7.73
N GLY A 148 -1.16 -8.44 -8.68
CA GLY A 148 -2.59 -8.47 -9.00
C GLY A 148 -3.54 -8.77 -7.85
N ALA A 149 -3.13 -9.56 -6.85
CA ALA A 149 -3.99 -9.93 -5.72
C ALA A 149 -3.90 -8.96 -4.53
N THR A 150 -2.96 -8.02 -4.51
CA THR A 150 -2.72 -7.11 -3.37
C THR A 150 -2.75 -7.84 -2.02
N PHE A 151 -2.01 -8.96 -1.93
CA PHE A 151 -2.06 -9.86 -0.79
C PHE A 151 -1.36 -9.24 0.44
N PRO A 152 -1.97 -9.26 1.66
CA PRO A 152 -1.37 -8.69 2.86
C PRO A 152 -0.01 -9.30 3.17
N THR A 153 1.02 -8.46 3.34
CA THR A 153 2.41 -8.92 3.43
C THR A 153 2.69 -9.66 4.74
N HIS A 154 2.10 -9.25 5.86
CA HIS A 154 2.24 -9.95 7.14
C HIS A 154 1.77 -11.41 7.08
N VAL A 155 0.75 -11.72 6.26
CA VAL A 155 0.28 -13.10 6.04
C VAL A 155 1.33 -13.92 5.30
N LYS A 156 1.97 -13.34 4.27
CA LYS A 156 3.06 -14.00 3.54
C LYS A 156 4.24 -14.33 4.43
N LEU A 157 4.50 -13.48 5.43
CA LEU A 157 5.60 -13.66 6.39
C LEU A 157 5.23 -14.56 7.58
N THR A 158 4.05 -15.16 7.54
CA THR A 158 3.57 -16.11 8.56
C THR A 158 3.24 -17.45 7.88
N PRO A 159 4.25 -18.18 7.37
CA PRO A 159 4.02 -19.47 6.72
C PRO A 159 3.51 -20.51 7.73
N PRO A 160 2.82 -21.57 7.26
CA PRO A 160 2.49 -22.72 8.10
C PRO A 160 3.75 -23.32 8.72
N LYS A 161 3.64 -23.80 9.97
CA LYS A 161 4.78 -24.30 10.76
C LYS A 161 5.51 -25.50 10.15
N ASP A 162 4.87 -26.20 9.22
CA ASP A 162 5.37 -27.36 8.47
C ASP A 162 6.13 -26.99 7.20
N LYS A 163 6.19 -25.72 6.84
CA LYS A 163 6.94 -25.24 5.66
C LYS A 163 8.20 -24.49 6.08
N VAL A 164 9.33 -25.02 5.63
CA VAL A 164 10.62 -24.31 5.67
C VAL A 164 10.68 -23.43 4.41
N ILE A 165 10.98 -22.16 4.59
CA ILE A 165 11.19 -21.18 3.51
C ILE A 165 12.68 -21.09 3.24
#